data_c0f4d7cfe7407dfea5e07cde18262f21
#
_entry.id   c0f4d7cfe7407dfea5e07cde18262f21
#
_cell.length_a   1.000
_cell.length_b   1.000
_cell.length_c   1.000
_cell.angle_alpha   90.00
_cell.angle_beta   90.00
_cell.angle_gamma   90.00
#
_symmetry.space_group_name_H-M   'P 1'
#
loop_
_entity.id
_entity.type
_entity.pdbx_description
1 polymer ?
#
loop_
_entity_poly.entity_id
_entity_poly.type
_entity_poly.pdbx_seq_one_letter_code
_entity_poly.pdbx_strand_id
1 'polypeptide(L)'
;IKEALRAGYSNAFSAIFDSNLTSIITGVILFNFGTGPIKGFATTLIIGIVCSFFTAVWITRIVYENRLNKNKWQDITFTTPLSKNLMQGTKYNFMGVYKRSFIIFGVIILACTASFAIRGLSQSIDFTGGRNYKIEVLSEVEPEQVTAALQAKFNEASAKDENVEDATVKTIALGTDKKAVRVTTNYRIAENSSEVDAEIETILYETFKEMGVIDPNLSREAFINPDERDGGSIISSQKVGPSIAKDITYGAIISVILALVAIFLYILLRFRNVAYSVGSTIALV
;
A
#
# COMPACT_ATOMS: atom_id res chain seq x y z
N ILE A 1 34.24 7.24 26.07
CA ILE A 1 33.40 6.77 24.94
C ILE A 1 32.81 5.38 25.21
N LYS A 2 33.60 4.39 25.71
CA LYS A 2 33.02 3.05 26.03
C LYS A 2 31.88 3.09 27.04
N GLU A 3 32.02 3.86 28.10
CA GLU A 3 30.93 4.04 29.11
C GLU A 3 29.73 4.78 28.52
N ALA A 4 29.98 5.82 27.73
CA ALA A 4 28.91 6.54 27.03
C ALA A 4 28.15 5.63 26.05
N LEU A 5 28.84 4.77 25.31
CA LEU A 5 28.23 3.78 24.43
C LEU A 5 27.37 2.80 25.22
N ARG A 6 27.88 2.25 26.32
CA ARG A 6 27.16 1.31 27.18
C ARG A 6 25.93 1.95 27.81
N ALA A 7 26.03 3.16 28.32
CA ALA A 7 24.92 3.93 28.87
C ALA A 7 23.89 4.28 27.78
N GLY A 8 24.35 4.68 26.60
CA GLY A 8 23.49 4.98 25.44
C GLY A 8 22.64 3.77 25.04
N TYR A 9 23.24 2.60 24.86
CA TYR A 9 22.50 1.37 24.54
C TYR A 9 21.55 0.96 25.67
N SER A 10 21.96 1.06 26.95
CA SER A 10 21.10 0.74 28.06
C SER A 10 19.84 1.63 28.13
N ASN A 11 20.00 2.92 27.91
CA ASN A 11 18.90 3.88 27.96
C ASN A 11 18.00 3.79 26.72
N ALA A 12 18.59 3.56 25.54
CA ALA A 12 17.84 3.47 24.29
C ALA A 12 17.11 2.12 24.13
N PHE A 13 17.60 1.05 24.76
CA PHE A 13 17.09 -0.30 24.58
C PHE A 13 15.59 -0.40 24.83
N SER A 14 15.09 0.17 25.95
CA SER A 14 13.68 0.11 26.29
C SER A 14 12.80 0.76 25.22
N ALA A 15 13.20 1.94 24.73
CA ALA A 15 12.44 2.65 23.70
C ALA A 15 12.45 1.91 22.36
N ILE A 16 13.61 1.38 21.95
CA ILE A 16 13.76 0.59 20.72
C ILE A 16 12.96 -0.71 20.82
N PHE A 17 13.01 -1.39 21.97
CA PHE A 17 12.25 -2.61 22.20
C PHE A 17 10.75 -2.35 22.16
N ASP A 18 10.26 -1.35 22.89
CA ASP A 18 8.84 -1.01 22.97
C ASP A 18 8.26 -0.65 21.58
N SER A 19 8.98 0.14 20.79
CA SER A 19 8.52 0.51 19.46
C SER A 19 8.44 -0.69 18.48
N ASN A 20 9.46 -1.55 18.50
CA ASN A 20 9.48 -2.75 17.66
C ASN A 20 8.45 -3.78 18.12
N LEU A 21 8.28 -3.96 19.46
CA LEU A 21 7.30 -4.88 20.01
C LEU A 21 5.87 -4.48 19.61
N THR A 22 5.53 -3.19 19.67
CA THR A 22 4.22 -2.68 19.23
C THR A 22 3.95 -3.04 17.78
N SER A 23 4.95 -2.86 16.93
CA SER A 23 4.84 -3.20 15.49
C SER A 23 4.74 -4.71 15.26
N ILE A 24 5.47 -5.53 16.05
CA ILE A 24 5.37 -6.99 15.99
C ILE A 24 3.99 -7.48 16.42
N ILE A 25 3.42 -6.92 17.50
CA ILE A 25 2.06 -7.25 17.96
C ILE A 25 1.07 -7.01 16.82
N THR A 26 1.13 -5.85 16.15
CA THR A 26 0.31 -5.54 14.99
C THR A 26 0.52 -6.56 13.87
N GLY A 27 1.79 -6.85 13.53
CA GLY A 27 2.12 -7.83 12.51
C GLY A 27 1.58 -9.23 12.79
N VAL A 28 1.69 -9.70 14.05
CA VAL A 28 1.17 -11.02 14.46
C VAL A 28 -0.36 -11.08 14.35
N ILE A 29 -1.06 -10.01 14.70
CA ILE A 29 -2.51 -9.95 14.55
C ILE A 29 -2.91 -9.96 13.08
N LEU A 30 -2.27 -9.12 12.25
CA LEU A 30 -2.50 -9.11 10.81
C LEU A 30 -2.18 -10.46 10.15
N PHE A 31 -1.16 -11.16 10.62
CA PHE A 31 -0.80 -12.49 10.12
C PHE A 31 -1.86 -13.55 10.44
N ASN A 32 -2.43 -13.52 11.65
CA ASN A 32 -3.41 -14.53 12.08
C ASN A 32 -4.83 -14.25 11.56
N PHE A 33 -5.25 -13.00 11.52
CA PHE A 33 -6.62 -12.61 11.17
C PHE A 33 -6.72 -12.04 9.76
N GLY A 34 -5.63 -11.55 9.18
CA GLY A 34 -5.58 -11.09 7.80
C GLY A 34 -5.60 -12.27 6.81
N THR A 35 -6.14 -12.03 5.62
CA THR A 35 -6.22 -12.99 4.53
C THR A 35 -5.52 -12.44 3.28
N GLY A 36 -5.16 -13.31 2.35
CA GLY A 36 -4.56 -12.95 1.07
C GLY A 36 -3.37 -11.99 1.18
N PRO A 37 -3.41 -10.82 0.50
CA PRO A 37 -2.31 -9.85 0.47
C PRO A 37 -1.92 -9.32 1.85
N ILE A 38 -2.89 -9.20 2.78
CA ILE A 38 -2.65 -8.69 4.15
C ILE A 38 -1.73 -9.63 4.92
N LYS A 39 -1.94 -10.94 4.80
CA LYS A 39 -1.09 -11.95 5.44
C LYS A 39 0.33 -11.94 4.87
N GLY A 40 0.48 -11.75 3.57
CA GLY A 40 1.78 -11.59 2.91
C GLY A 40 2.54 -10.36 3.41
N PHE A 41 1.84 -9.22 3.48
CA PHE A 41 2.40 -7.99 4.06
C PHE A 41 2.82 -8.18 5.52
N ALA A 42 1.98 -8.79 6.35
CA ALA A 42 2.27 -9.02 7.76
C ALA A 42 3.52 -9.89 7.95
N THR A 43 3.70 -10.91 7.11
CA THR A 43 4.89 -11.78 7.13
C THR A 43 6.17 -10.99 6.87
N THR A 44 6.19 -10.18 5.81
CA THR A 44 7.35 -9.36 5.46
C THR A 44 7.64 -8.28 6.51
N LEU A 45 6.58 -7.70 7.08
CA LEU A 45 6.66 -6.73 8.18
C LEU A 45 7.34 -7.34 9.42
N ILE A 46 6.89 -8.51 9.89
CA ILE A 46 7.47 -9.18 11.06
C ILE A 46 8.94 -9.49 10.82
N ILE A 47 9.28 -10.10 9.67
CA ILE A 47 10.67 -10.42 9.34
C ILE A 47 11.53 -9.16 9.30
N GLY A 48 11.05 -8.10 8.63
CA GLY A 48 11.77 -6.82 8.53
C GLY A 48 12.04 -6.19 9.88
N ILE A 49 11.05 -6.18 10.78
CA ILE A 49 11.20 -5.62 12.13
C ILE A 49 12.18 -6.45 12.96
N VAL A 50 12.09 -7.78 12.95
CA VAL A 50 13.00 -8.66 13.68
C VAL A 50 14.44 -8.46 13.19
N CYS A 51 14.68 -8.41 11.88
CA CYS A 51 15.99 -8.16 11.31
C CYS A 51 16.51 -6.76 11.67
N SER A 52 15.68 -5.73 11.58
CA SER A 52 16.05 -4.36 11.96
C SER A 52 16.39 -4.24 13.43
N PHE A 53 15.59 -4.83 14.31
CA PHE A 53 15.84 -4.85 15.75
C PHE A 53 17.15 -5.56 16.09
N PHE A 54 17.37 -6.73 15.50
CA PHE A 54 18.61 -7.49 15.68
C PHE A 54 19.82 -6.67 15.22
N THR A 55 19.75 -6.06 14.06
CA THR A 55 20.84 -5.25 13.51
C THR A 55 21.12 -4.01 14.36
N ALA A 56 20.08 -3.29 14.77
CA ALA A 56 20.21 -2.07 15.56
C ALA A 56 20.78 -2.32 16.96
N VAL A 57 20.36 -3.40 17.61
CA VAL A 57 20.73 -3.64 19.01
C VAL A 57 22.02 -4.45 19.13
N TRP A 58 22.19 -5.52 18.35
CA TRP A 58 23.34 -6.43 18.53
C TRP A 58 24.47 -6.15 17.53
N ILE A 59 24.19 -6.12 16.24
CA ILE A 59 25.25 -5.99 15.23
C ILE A 59 25.94 -4.64 15.35
N THR A 60 25.20 -3.55 15.44
CA THR A 60 25.76 -2.20 15.59
C THR A 60 26.59 -2.09 16.86
N ARG A 61 26.09 -2.62 17.97
CA ARG A 61 26.81 -2.64 19.25
C ARG A 61 28.13 -3.40 19.15
N ILE A 62 28.14 -4.61 18.58
CA ILE A 62 29.37 -5.42 18.39
C ILE A 62 30.38 -4.69 17.53
N VAL A 63 29.92 -4.03 16.46
CA VAL A 63 30.81 -3.25 15.58
C VAL A 63 31.47 -2.10 16.35
N TYR A 64 30.71 -1.32 17.13
CA TYR A 64 31.23 -0.24 17.94
C TYR A 64 32.19 -0.75 19.02
N GLU A 65 31.78 -1.77 19.78
CA GLU A 65 32.63 -2.35 20.84
C GLU A 65 33.94 -2.91 20.27
N ASN A 66 33.91 -3.61 19.13
CA ASN A 66 35.12 -4.13 18.48
C ASN A 66 36.07 -3.01 17.99
N ARG A 67 35.53 -1.94 17.40
CA ARG A 67 36.32 -0.79 16.95
C ARG A 67 36.95 -0.05 18.12
N LEU A 68 36.22 0.19 19.19
CA LEU A 68 36.70 0.85 20.39
C LEU A 68 37.74 0.00 21.15
N ASN A 69 37.59 -1.33 21.15
CA ASN A 69 38.57 -2.23 21.76
C ASN A 69 39.92 -2.25 21.00
N LYS A 70 39.90 -1.95 19.70
CA LYS A 70 41.10 -1.80 18.86
C LYS A 70 41.63 -0.38 18.88
N ASN A 71 41.25 0.46 19.86
CA ASN A 71 41.63 1.87 19.97
C ASN A 71 41.32 2.71 18.70
N LYS A 72 40.35 2.26 17.90
CA LYS A 72 39.83 2.99 16.74
C LYS A 72 38.54 3.70 17.16
N TRP A 73 38.21 4.77 16.46
CA TRP A 73 37.01 5.55 16.71
C TRP A 73 36.92 6.23 18.09
N GLN A 74 38.07 6.61 18.66
CA GLN A 74 38.15 7.33 19.94
C GLN A 74 37.52 8.75 19.83
N ASP A 75 37.59 9.38 18.65
CA ASP A 75 37.15 10.75 18.40
C ASP A 75 36.04 10.81 17.34
N ILE A 76 35.10 9.84 17.38
CA ILE A 76 33.94 9.85 16.45
C ILE A 76 33.06 11.08 16.71
N THR A 77 32.90 11.88 15.69
CA THR A 77 31.87 12.91 15.63
C THR A 77 30.72 12.45 14.77
N PHE A 78 29.47 12.56 15.27
CA PHE A 78 28.26 12.22 14.52
C PHE A 78 27.72 13.41 13.68
N THR A 79 28.52 14.48 13.60
CA THR A 79 28.19 15.67 12.82
C THR A 79 28.95 15.66 11.51
N THR A 80 28.26 15.85 10.40
CA THR A 80 28.88 16.11 9.10
C THR A 80 29.09 17.62 8.92
N PRO A 81 29.98 18.05 7.99
CA PRO A 81 30.16 19.49 7.69
C PRO A 81 28.84 20.20 7.39
N LEU A 82 27.88 19.49 6.78
CA LEU A 82 26.55 20.00 6.45
C LEU A 82 25.65 20.14 7.69
N SER A 83 25.67 19.15 8.60
CA SER A 83 24.80 19.13 9.77
C SER A 83 25.33 19.93 10.96
N LYS A 84 26.64 20.21 10.99
CA LYS A 84 27.30 20.88 12.11
C LYS A 84 26.69 22.25 12.46
N ASN A 85 26.24 23.00 11.45
CA ASN A 85 25.71 24.34 11.64
C ASN A 85 24.20 24.46 11.29
N LEU A 86 23.56 23.38 10.88
CA LEU A 86 22.22 23.40 10.33
C LEU A 86 21.16 23.95 11.30
N MET A 87 21.35 23.77 12.60
CA MET A 87 20.41 24.25 13.63
C MET A 87 21.08 25.08 14.72
N GLN A 88 22.34 25.46 14.56
CA GLN A 88 23.02 26.32 15.50
C GLN A 88 22.46 27.76 15.40
N GLY A 89 21.92 28.26 16.52
CA GLY A 89 21.36 29.61 16.58
C GLY A 89 19.89 29.72 16.14
N THR A 90 19.19 28.61 15.94
CA THR A 90 17.77 28.66 15.66
C THR A 90 17.00 29.25 16.84
N LYS A 91 16.49 30.47 16.67
CA LYS A 91 15.67 31.18 17.67
C LYS A 91 14.18 31.00 17.41
N TYR A 92 13.82 29.98 16.63
CA TYR A 92 12.42 29.74 16.28
C TYR A 92 11.64 29.18 17.49
N ASN A 93 10.58 29.84 17.86
CA ASN A 93 9.74 29.43 18.98
C ASN A 93 8.71 28.37 18.51
N PHE A 94 9.14 27.10 18.45
CA PHE A 94 8.28 25.98 18.04
C PHE A 94 7.03 25.85 18.90
N MET A 95 7.14 26.09 20.20
CA MET A 95 6.00 26.02 21.12
C MET A 95 5.04 27.22 20.94
N GLY A 96 5.48 28.35 20.44
CA GLY A 96 4.64 29.50 20.18
C GLY A 96 3.73 29.37 18.98
N VAL A 97 4.07 28.47 18.04
CA VAL A 97 3.29 28.28 16.80
C VAL A 97 2.36 27.05 16.83
N TYR A 98 2.27 26.33 17.96
CA TYR A 98 1.45 25.11 18.05
C TYR A 98 -0.01 25.33 17.62
N LYS A 99 -0.64 26.46 17.99
CA LYS A 99 -2.01 26.78 17.58
C LYS A 99 -2.17 26.86 16.07
N ARG A 100 -1.19 27.48 15.38
CA ARG A 100 -1.19 27.57 13.90
C ARG A 100 -1.05 26.18 13.27
N SER A 101 -0.18 25.34 13.82
CA SER A 101 -0.02 23.96 13.37
C SER A 101 -1.32 23.17 13.52
N PHE A 102 -2.02 23.27 14.66
CA PHE A 102 -3.31 22.63 14.85
C PHE A 102 -4.37 23.09 13.85
N ILE A 103 -4.42 24.41 13.55
CA ILE A 103 -5.36 24.96 12.57
C ILE A 103 -5.02 24.41 11.16
N ILE A 104 -3.75 24.42 10.76
CA ILE A 104 -3.32 23.94 9.44
C ILE A 104 -3.65 22.44 9.29
N PHE A 105 -3.29 21.61 10.26
CA PHE A 105 -3.60 20.18 10.22
C PHE A 105 -5.10 19.91 10.29
N GLY A 106 -5.84 20.68 11.08
CA GLY A 106 -7.30 20.61 11.14
C GLY A 106 -7.96 20.90 9.78
N VAL A 107 -7.48 21.92 9.07
CA VAL A 107 -7.96 22.23 7.71
C VAL A 107 -7.60 21.11 6.73
N ILE A 108 -6.39 20.55 6.81
CA ILE A 108 -5.98 19.43 5.95
C ILE A 108 -6.87 18.21 6.21
N ILE A 109 -7.11 17.86 7.47
CA ILE A 109 -7.97 16.71 7.84
C ILE A 109 -9.39 16.94 7.33
N LEU A 110 -9.96 18.14 7.50
CA LEU A 110 -11.28 18.47 6.99
C LEU A 110 -11.34 18.38 5.47
N ALA A 111 -10.33 18.88 4.76
CA ALA A 111 -10.26 18.80 3.31
C ALA A 111 -10.16 17.32 2.83
N CYS A 112 -9.36 16.50 3.49
CA CYS A 112 -9.26 15.07 3.20
C CYS A 112 -10.58 14.34 3.46
N THR A 113 -11.23 14.62 4.59
CA THR A 113 -12.52 14.01 4.95
C THR A 113 -13.62 14.44 3.98
N ALA A 114 -13.68 15.72 3.60
CA ALA A 114 -14.61 16.21 2.60
C ALA A 114 -14.36 15.57 1.22
N SER A 115 -13.10 15.45 0.79
CA SER A 115 -12.74 14.78 -0.44
C SER A 115 -13.15 13.31 -0.43
N PHE A 116 -12.96 12.63 0.67
CA PHE A 116 -13.40 11.24 0.87
C PHE A 116 -14.93 11.11 0.78
N ALA A 117 -15.67 12.00 1.42
CA ALA A 117 -17.14 11.97 1.40
C ALA A 117 -17.72 12.27 0.00
N ILE A 118 -17.05 13.14 -0.78
CA ILE A 118 -17.54 13.55 -2.12
C ILE A 118 -17.10 12.54 -3.19
N ARG A 119 -15.85 12.10 -3.19
CA ARG A 119 -15.25 11.25 -4.24
C ARG A 119 -15.28 9.77 -3.91
N GLY A 120 -15.50 9.38 -2.64
CA GLY A 120 -15.38 8.01 -2.17
C GLY A 120 -13.94 7.49 -2.21
N LEU A 121 -13.79 6.19 -1.96
CA LEU A 121 -12.52 5.47 -2.02
C LEU A 121 -12.47 4.59 -3.26
N SER A 122 -11.41 4.69 -4.06
CA SER A 122 -11.16 3.74 -5.14
C SER A 122 -10.55 2.47 -4.56
N GLN A 123 -11.36 1.44 -4.37
CA GLN A 123 -10.92 0.16 -3.81
C GLN A 123 -10.34 -0.73 -4.91
N SER A 124 -9.36 -1.58 -4.53
CA SER A 124 -8.82 -2.64 -5.39
C SER A 124 -9.84 -3.79 -5.52
N ILE A 125 -9.67 -4.60 -6.57
CA ILE A 125 -10.44 -5.86 -6.76
C ILE A 125 -10.29 -6.83 -5.60
N ASP A 126 -9.25 -6.74 -4.80
CA ASP A 126 -9.07 -7.55 -3.61
C ASP A 126 -10.18 -7.30 -2.57
N PHE A 127 -10.77 -6.11 -2.55
CA PHE A 127 -11.83 -5.71 -1.62
C PHE A 127 -13.23 -5.70 -2.23
N THR A 128 -13.34 -5.42 -3.53
CA THR A 128 -14.63 -5.34 -4.23
C THR A 128 -14.96 -6.59 -5.03
N GLY A 129 -13.98 -7.41 -5.32
CA GLY A 129 -14.04 -8.39 -6.38
C GLY A 129 -13.88 -7.73 -7.75
N GLY A 130 -13.50 -8.51 -8.74
CA GLY A 130 -13.30 -8.02 -10.10
C GLY A 130 -12.24 -8.77 -10.87
N ARG A 131 -12.08 -8.33 -12.11
CA ARG A 131 -11.01 -8.77 -13.00
C ARG A 131 -10.12 -7.60 -13.34
N ASN A 132 -8.83 -7.85 -13.33
CA ASN A 132 -7.78 -6.88 -13.61
C ASN A 132 -6.97 -7.37 -14.81
N TYR A 133 -6.88 -6.56 -15.84
CA TYR A 133 -6.05 -6.84 -17.01
C TYR A 133 -4.98 -5.75 -17.13
N LYS A 134 -3.73 -6.17 -17.19
CA LYS A 134 -2.63 -5.27 -17.52
C LYS A 134 -2.33 -5.44 -19.00
N ILE A 135 -2.48 -4.39 -19.78
CA ILE A 135 -2.38 -4.38 -21.24
C ILE A 135 -1.26 -3.43 -21.63
N GLU A 136 -0.33 -3.90 -22.44
CA GLU A 136 0.67 -3.08 -23.09
C GLU A 136 0.11 -2.56 -24.41
N VAL A 137 0.40 -1.30 -24.73
CA VAL A 137 -0.09 -0.61 -25.93
C VAL A 137 1.08 0.08 -26.65
N LEU A 138 0.94 0.30 -27.96
CA LEU A 138 2.01 0.89 -28.79
C LEU A 138 2.11 2.40 -28.65
N SER A 139 0.99 3.07 -28.40
CA SER A 139 0.89 4.52 -28.29
C SER A 139 0.42 4.94 -26.89
N GLU A 140 0.75 6.18 -26.54
CA GLU A 140 0.28 6.79 -25.29
C GLU A 140 -1.26 6.89 -25.28
N VAL A 141 -1.87 6.50 -24.16
CA VAL A 141 -3.33 6.50 -23.98
C VAL A 141 -3.75 7.33 -22.77
N GLU A 142 -4.86 8.04 -22.94
CA GLU A 142 -5.51 8.74 -21.83
C GLU A 142 -6.52 7.81 -21.16
N PRO A 143 -6.35 7.52 -19.84
CA PRO A 143 -7.19 6.57 -19.10
C PRO A 143 -8.69 6.88 -19.19
N GLU A 144 -9.06 8.14 -19.22
CA GLU A 144 -10.47 8.56 -19.28
C GLU A 144 -11.14 8.14 -20.58
N GLN A 145 -10.42 8.26 -21.72
CA GLN A 145 -10.93 7.85 -23.03
C GLN A 145 -11.10 6.32 -23.10
N VAL A 146 -10.11 5.58 -22.60
CA VAL A 146 -10.18 4.11 -22.50
C VAL A 146 -11.34 3.68 -21.61
N THR A 147 -11.52 4.34 -20.46
CA THR A 147 -12.64 4.05 -19.56
C THR A 147 -13.97 4.26 -20.27
N ALA A 148 -14.17 5.38 -20.94
CA ALA A 148 -15.42 5.69 -21.62
C ALA A 148 -15.74 4.69 -22.77
N ALA A 149 -14.74 4.35 -23.57
CA ALA A 149 -14.89 3.39 -24.67
C ALA A 149 -15.24 1.99 -24.15
N LEU A 150 -14.50 1.49 -23.15
CA LEU A 150 -14.77 0.19 -22.54
C LEU A 150 -16.10 0.15 -21.81
N GLN A 151 -16.44 1.21 -21.06
CA GLN A 151 -17.74 1.29 -20.34
C GLN A 151 -18.91 1.19 -21.32
N ALA A 152 -18.86 1.85 -22.46
CA ALA A 152 -19.88 1.76 -23.50
C ALA A 152 -20.04 0.33 -24.04
N LYS A 153 -18.94 -0.35 -24.34
CA LYS A 153 -18.96 -1.73 -24.85
C LYS A 153 -19.46 -2.72 -23.80
N PHE A 154 -19.02 -2.58 -22.55
CA PHE A 154 -19.50 -3.45 -21.46
C PHE A 154 -20.99 -3.22 -21.15
N ASN A 155 -21.46 -1.99 -21.21
CA ASN A 155 -22.90 -1.69 -21.03
C ASN A 155 -23.72 -2.30 -22.18
N GLU A 156 -23.23 -2.26 -23.42
CA GLU A 156 -23.87 -2.92 -24.55
C GLU A 156 -23.91 -4.44 -24.38
N ALA A 157 -22.85 -5.04 -23.85
CA ALA A 157 -22.79 -6.46 -23.54
C ALA A 157 -23.76 -6.83 -22.41
N SER A 158 -23.81 -6.03 -21.32
CA SER A 158 -24.74 -6.23 -20.21
C SER A 158 -26.21 -6.10 -20.64
N ALA A 159 -26.53 -5.18 -21.55
CA ALA A 159 -27.89 -4.98 -22.05
C ALA A 159 -28.46 -6.18 -22.85
N LYS A 160 -27.61 -7.10 -23.28
CA LYS A 160 -28.03 -8.33 -23.98
C LYS A 160 -28.53 -9.44 -23.04
N ASP A 161 -28.27 -9.32 -21.75
CA ASP A 161 -28.67 -10.30 -20.73
C ASP A 161 -29.30 -9.57 -19.53
N GLU A 162 -30.62 -9.70 -19.35
CA GLU A 162 -31.40 -9.03 -18.30
C GLU A 162 -30.98 -9.38 -16.88
N ASN A 163 -30.17 -10.42 -16.69
CA ASN A 163 -29.68 -10.85 -15.39
C ASN A 163 -28.30 -10.29 -15.03
N VAL A 164 -27.67 -9.50 -15.91
CA VAL A 164 -26.35 -8.95 -15.69
C VAL A 164 -26.44 -7.51 -15.21
N GLU A 165 -25.88 -7.24 -14.02
CA GLU A 165 -25.76 -5.87 -13.52
C GLU A 165 -24.81 -5.04 -14.40
N ASP A 166 -25.03 -3.72 -14.43
CA ASP A 166 -24.19 -2.79 -15.16
C ASP A 166 -22.72 -2.93 -14.72
N ALA A 167 -21.86 -3.20 -15.68
CA ALA A 167 -20.45 -3.34 -15.42
C ALA A 167 -19.82 -1.99 -15.10
N THR A 168 -18.97 -1.96 -14.08
CA THR A 168 -18.11 -0.81 -13.80
C THR A 168 -16.73 -1.05 -14.37
N VAL A 169 -16.22 -0.10 -15.14
CA VAL A 169 -14.86 -0.13 -15.69
C VAL A 169 -14.04 1.01 -15.10
N LYS A 170 -12.82 0.69 -14.68
CA LYS A 170 -11.82 1.67 -14.25
C LYS A 170 -10.52 1.40 -14.98
N THR A 171 -9.88 2.44 -15.48
CA THR A 171 -8.58 2.33 -16.14
C THR A 171 -7.56 3.24 -15.47
N ILE A 172 -6.32 2.77 -15.42
CA ILE A 172 -5.18 3.51 -14.87
C ILE A 172 -4.00 3.30 -15.82
N ALA A 173 -3.39 4.38 -16.29
CA ALA A 173 -2.15 4.31 -17.05
C ALA A 173 -1.01 3.87 -16.11
N LEU A 174 -0.13 3.03 -16.61
CA LEU A 174 1.04 2.50 -15.91
C LEU A 174 2.31 2.96 -16.62
N GLY A 175 3.34 3.28 -15.83
CA GLY A 175 4.58 3.82 -16.35
C GLY A 175 4.53 5.32 -16.68
N THR A 176 5.70 5.92 -16.86
CA THR A 176 5.83 7.34 -17.21
C THR A 176 5.52 7.62 -18.69
N ASP A 177 5.63 6.60 -19.50
CA ASP A 177 5.36 6.63 -20.96
C ASP A 177 3.90 6.33 -21.32
N LYS A 178 3.06 6.00 -20.33
CA LYS A 178 1.64 5.64 -20.48
C LYS A 178 1.37 4.57 -21.56
N LYS A 179 2.36 3.73 -21.83
CA LYS A 179 2.26 2.61 -22.79
C LYS A 179 1.77 1.31 -22.17
N ALA A 180 1.30 1.35 -20.94
CA ALA A 180 0.62 0.24 -20.31
C ALA A 180 -0.61 0.74 -19.57
N VAL A 181 -1.69 -0.02 -19.63
CA VAL A 181 -2.97 0.31 -19.01
C VAL A 181 -3.42 -0.85 -18.15
N ARG A 182 -3.86 -0.54 -16.94
CA ARG A 182 -4.59 -1.49 -16.12
C ARG A 182 -6.07 -1.23 -16.28
N VAL A 183 -6.79 -2.22 -16.77
CA VAL A 183 -8.24 -2.23 -16.87
C VAL A 183 -8.81 -3.10 -15.77
N THR A 184 -9.72 -2.54 -14.99
CA THR A 184 -10.44 -3.24 -13.91
C THR A 184 -11.92 -3.25 -14.23
N THR A 185 -12.56 -4.43 -14.17
CA THR A 185 -14.00 -4.57 -14.40
C THR A 185 -14.62 -5.58 -13.44
N ASN A 186 -15.88 -5.33 -13.06
CA ASN A 186 -16.71 -6.26 -12.30
C ASN A 186 -17.73 -7.02 -13.18
N TYR A 187 -17.59 -6.94 -14.52
CA TYR A 187 -18.51 -7.60 -15.46
C TYR A 187 -18.66 -9.09 -15.14
N ARG A 188 -19.90 -9.53 -14.94
CA ARG A 188 -20.31 -10.91 -14.60
C ARG A 188 -19.39 -11.56 -13.54
N ILE A 189 -19.07 -10.81 -12.50
CA ILE A 189 -18.08 -11.24 -11.49
C ILE A 189 -18.52 -12.47 -10.70
N ALA A 190 -19.81 -12.68 -10.54
CA ALA A 190 -20.37 -13.84 -9.87
C ALA A 190 -20.15 -15.15 -10.64
N GLU A 191 -19.95 -15.06 -11.96
CA GLU A 191 -19.73 -16.20 -12.83
C GLU A 191 -18.25 -16.53 -12.95
N ASN A 192 -17.94 -17.78 -12.63
CA ASN A 192 -16.55 -18.28 -12.66
C ASN A 192 -16.30 -19.17 -13.88
N SER A 193 -16.75 -18.73 -15.07
CA SER A 193 -16.56 -19.47 -16.31
C SER A 193 -15.45 -18.89 -17.17
N SER A 194 -14.77 -19.73 -17.94
CA SER A 194 -13.78 -19.33 -18.95
C SER A 194 -14.44 -18.60 -20.13
N GLU A 195 -15.74 -18.78 -20.34
CA GLU A 195 -16.50 -18.14 -21.39
C GLU A 195 -16.61 -16.63 -21.13
N VAL A 196 -16.89 -16.24 -19.88
CA VAL A 196 -16.92 -14.81 -19.48
C VAL A 196 -15.53 -14.16 -19.59
N ASP A 197 -14.48 -14.88 -19.24
CA ASP A 197 -13.11 -14.38 -19.39
C ASP A 197 -12.79 -14.15 -20.88
N ALA A 198 -13.17 -15.10 -21.76
CA ALA A 198 -13.00 -14.95 -23.22
C ALA A 198 -13.86 -13.81 -23.82
N GLU A 199 -15.05 -13.57 -23.30
CA GLU A 199 -15.91 -12.46 -23.69
C GLU A 199 -15.27 -11.12 -23.35
N ILE A 200 -14.76 -10.97 -22.10
CA ILE A 200 -14.07 -9.76 -21.67
C ILE A 200 -12.82 -9.50 -22.53
N GLU A 201 -12.01 -10.52 -22.78
CA GLU A 201 -10.82 -10.42 -23.61
C GLU A 201 -11.16 -10.00 -25.04
N THR A 202 -12.29 -10.44 -25.56
CA THR A 202 -12.79 -10.03 -26.88
C THR A 202 -13.18 -8.55 -26.87
N ILE A 203 -13.93 -8.10 -25.86
CA ILE A 203 -14.30 -6.69 -25.72
C ILE A 203 -13.07 -5.81 -25.58
N LEU A 204 -12.08 -6.23 -24.79
CA LEU A 204 -10.80 -5.52 -24.66
C LEU A 204 -10.09 -5.42 -26.02
N TYR A 205 -9.91 -6.55 -26.72
CA TYR A 205 -9.23 -6.59 -28.02
C TYR A 205 -9.91 -5.66 -29.04
N GLU A 206 -11.23 -5.76 -29.20
CA GLU A 206 -11.99 -4.94 -30.14
C GLU A 206 -11.87 -3.46 -29.81
N THR A 207 -12.01 -3.08 -28.52
CA THR A 207 -11.93 -1.69 -28.10
C THR A 207 -10.54 -1.10 -28.34
N PHE A 208 -9.48 -1.80 -27.96
CA PHE A 208 -8.12 -1.33 -28.16
C PHE A 208 -7.73 -1.27 -29.64
N LYS A 209 -8.25 -2.18 -30.46
CA LYS A 209 -8.09 -2.16 -31.92
C LYS A 209 -8.82 -0.98 -32.56
N GLU A 210 -10.08 -0.73 -32.19
CA GLU A 210 -10.85 0.43 -32.65
C GLU A 210 -10.20 1.77 -32.27
N MET A 211 -9.58 1.83 -31.08
CA MET A 211 -8.81 3.00 -30.66
C MET A 211 -7.48 3.17 -31.39
N GLY A 212 -7.03 2.17 -32.14
CA GLY A 212 -5.77 2.21 -32.89
C GLY A 212 -4.51 2.23 -32.01
N VAL A 213 -4.61 1.73 -30.77
CA VAL A 213 -3.50 1.72 -29.81
C VAL A 213 -2.75 0.39 -29.74
N ILE A 214 -3.23 -0.61 -30.50
CA ILE A 214 -2.57 -1.89 -30.78
C ILE A 214 -2.39 -2.07 -32.29
N ASP A 215 -1.54 -3.02 -32.71
CA ASP A 215 -1.30 -3.29 -34.13
C ASP A 215 -2.62 -3.73 -34.80
N PRO A 216 -3.03 -3.07 -35.91
CA PRO A 216 -4.24 -3.46 -36.65
C PRO A 216 -4.23 -4.90 -37.18
N ASN A 217 -3.05 -5.47 -37.42
CA ASN A 217 -2.88 -6.85 -37.91
C ASN A 217 -2.74 -7.88 -36.79
N LEU A 218 -2.72 -7.44 -35.51
CA LEU A 218 -2.60 -8.33 -34.38
C LEU A 218 -3.83 -9.25 -34.30
N SER A 219 -3.62 -10.55 -34.19
CA SER A 219 -4.71 -11.50 -33.96
C SER A 219 -5.18 -11.45 -32.50
N ARG A 220 -6.41 -11.90 -32.24
CA ARG A 220 -6.91 -11.99 -30.86
C ARG A 220 -6.08 -12.95 -30.01
N GLU A 221 -5.64 -14.07 -30.60
CA GLU A 221 -4.79 -15.05 -29.91
C GLU A 221 -3.46 -14.44 -29.48
N ALA A 222 -2.83 -13.62 -30.34
CA ALA A 222 -1.59 -12.92 -30.03
C ALA A 222 -1.82 -11.83 -28.98
N PHE A 223 -2.94 -11.12 -28.99
CA PHE A 223 -3.28 -10.12 -27.99
C PHE A 223 -3.44 -10.72 -26.56
N ILE A 224 -3.96 -11.94 -26.49
CA ILE A 224 -4.15 -12.65 -25.22
C ILE A 224 -2.85 -13.29 -24.71
N ASN A 225 -1.89 -13.56 -25.61
CA ASN A 225 -0.66 -14.23 -25.28
C ASN A 225 0.35 -13.25 -24.62
N PRO A 226 0.72 -13.47 -23.33
CA PRO A 226 1.64 -12.56 -22.65
C PRO A 226 3.09 -12.60 -23.18
N ASP A 227 3.44 -13.59 -23.99
CA ASP A 227 4.77 -13.76 -24.57
C ASP A 227 4.93 -12.99 -25.89
N GLU A 228 3.83 -12.61 -26.53
CA GLU A 228 3.81 -11.83 -27.77
C GLU A 228 3.59 -10.34 -27.50
N ARG A 229 4.68 -9.57 -27.37
CA ARG A 229 4.62 -8.15 -26.98
C ARG A 229 4.70 -7.16 -28.14
N ASP A 230 5.03 -7.63 -29.32
CA ASP A 230 5.38 -6.78 -30.49
C ASP A 230 4.19 -6.05 -31.14
N GLY A 231 3.00 -6.15 -30.62
CA GLY A 231 1.83 -5.47 -31.20
C GLY A 231 0.87 -4.88 -30.19
N GLY A 232 1.23 -4.99 -28.91
CA GLY A 232 0.35 -4.74 -27.79
C GLY A 232 -0.34 -6.03 -27.34
N SER A 233 -0.31 -6.34 -26.03
CA SER A 233 -0.86 -7.57 -25.50
C SER A 233 -1.28 -7.46 -24.04
N ILE A 234 -2.10 -8.43 -23.59
CA ILE A 234 -2.40 -8.62 -22.17
C ILE A 234 -1.17 -9.23 -21.52
N ILE A 235 -0.47 -8.46 -20.67
CA ILE A 235 0.73 -8.91 -19.94
C ILE A 235 0.36 -9.80 -18.78
N SER A 236 -0.73 -9.47 -18.08
CA SER A 236 -1.22 -10.26 -16.94
C SER A 236 -2.71 -10.05 -16.73
N SER A 237 -3.38 -11.11 -16.29
CA SER A 237 -4.76 -11.07 -15.82
C SER A 237 -4.84 -11.57 -14.39
N GLN A 238 -5.73 -10.97 -13.60
CA GLN A 238 -5.98 -11.35 -12.22
C GLN A 238 -7.48 -11.29 -11.95
N LYS A 239 -8.01 -12.30 -11.28
CA LYS A 239 -9.42 -12.39 -10.92
C LYS A 239 -9.57 -12.62 -9.43
N VAL A 240 -10.46 -11.88 -8.81
CA VAL A 240 -10.85 -12.05 -7.41
C VAL A 240 -12.36 -12.20 -7.34
N GLY A 241 -12.83 -13.36 -6.91
CA GLY A 241 -14.26 -13.61 -6.75
C GLY A 241 -14.88 -12.82 -5.59
N PRO A 242 -16.20 -12.56 -5.61
CA PRO A 242 -16.89 -11.75 -4.58
C PRO A 242 -16.77 -12.32 -3.16
N SER A 243 -16.81 -13.64 -3.02
CA SER A 243 -16.65 -14.30 -1.72
C SER A 243 -15.26 -14.07 -1.13
N ILE A 244 -14.22 -14.22 -1.95
CA ILE A 244 -12.82 -13.98 -1.54
C ILE A 244 -12.63 -12.51 -1.15
N ALA A 245 -13.18 -11.59 -1.93
CA ALA A 245 -13.12 -10.15 -1.63
C ALA A 245 -13.82 -9.80 -0.30
N LYS A 246 -14.97 -10.40 -0.02
CA LYS A 246 -15.65 -10.26 1.27
C LYS A 246 -14.83 -10.81 2.42
N ASP A 247 -14.21 -11.96 2.27
CA ASP A 247 -13.35 -12.57 3.30
C ASP A 247 -12.12 -11.69 3.58
N ILE A 248 -11.50 -11.13 2.53
CA ILE A 248 -10.38 -10.20 2.66
C ILE A 248 -10.82 -8.93 3.41
N THR A 249 -11.94 -8.34 3.01
CA THR A 249 -12.48 -7.12 3.64
C THR A 249 -12.82 -7.34 5.11
N TYR A 250 -13.53 -8.43 5.42
CA TYR A 250 -13.89 -8.78 6.78
C TYR A 250 -12.67 -9.06 7.66
N GLY A 251 -11.73 -9.86 7.14
CA GLY A 251 -10.46 -10.13 7.80
C GLY A 251 -9.63 -8.86 8.05
N ALA A 252 -9.63 -7.91 7.10
CA ALA A 252 -8.96 -6.63 7.24
C ALA A 252 -9.55 -5.80 8.39
N ILE A 253 -10.87 -5.63 8.41
CA ILE A 253 -11.58 -4.83 9.44
C ILE A 253 -11.33 -5.43 10.83
N ILE A 254 -11.51 -6.74 10.97
CA ILE A 254 -11.28 -7.41 12.27
C ILE A 254 -9.83 -7.27 12.72
N SER A 255 -8.87 -7.48 11.81
CA SER A 255 -7.45 -7.37 12.15
C SER A 255 -7.09 -5.98 12.64
N VAL A 256 -7.61 -4.92 12.00
CA VAL A 256 -7.35 -3.54 12.41
C VAL A 256 -7.93 -3.26 13.80
N ILE A 257 -9.18 -3.67 14.04
CA ILE A 257 -9.82 -3.50 15.35
C ILE A 257 -9.03 -4.23 16.44
N LEU A 258 -8.67 -5.50 16.21
CA LEU A 258 -7.90 -6.28 17.18
C LEU A 258 -6.50 -5.70 17.40
N ALA A 259 -5.85 -5.18 16.35
CA ALA A 259 -4.56 -4.51 16.48
C ALA A 259 -4.65 -3.25 17.34
N LEU A 260 -5.66 -2.40 17.12
CA LEU A 260 -5.90 -1.22 17.96
C LEU A 260 -6.16 -1.57 19.43
N VAL A 261 -6.97 -2.58 19.68
CA VAL A 261 -7.23 -3.06 21.06
C VAL A 261 -5.95 -3.60 21.69
N ALA A 262 -5.17 -4.39 20.98
CA ALA A 262 -3.93 -4.94 21.51
C ALA A 262 -2.87 -3.87 21.77
N ILE A 263 -2.73 -2.88 20.90
CA ILE A 263 -1.85 -1.72 21.12
C ILE A 263 -2.32 -0.92 22.35
N PHE A 264 -3.62 -0.64 22.44
CA PHE A 264 -4.20 0.04 23.60
C PHE A 264 -3.85 -0.68 24.91
N LEU A 265 -4.09 -2.00 24.96
CA LEU A 265 -3.78 -2.82 26.13
C LEU A 265 -2.28 -2.85 26.43
N TYR A 266 -1.44 -2.99 25.42
CA TYR A 266 0.01 -2.96 25.58
C TYR A 266 0.48 -1.64 26.19
N ILE A 267 0.03 -0.51 25.67
CA ILE A 267 0.41 0.81 26.17
C ILE A 267 -0.13 1.02 27.59
N LEU A 268 -1.35 0.55 27.87
CA LEU A 268 -1.95 0.62 29.20
C LEU A 268 -1.10 -0.13 30.24
N LEU A 269 -0.70 -1.35 29.92
CA LEU A 269 0.14 -2.16 30.81
C LEU A 269 1.55 -1.57 30.97
N ARG A 270 2.12 -1.03 29.89
CA ARG A 270 3.49 -0.51 29.86
C ARG A 270 3.65 0.80 30.60
N PHE A 271 2.72 1.74 30.41
CA PHE A 271 2.79 3.08 31.02
C PHE A 271 1.86 3.26 32.21
N ARG A 272 0.97 2.31 32.48
CA ARG A 272 0.01 2.35 33.58
C ARG A 272 -0.83 3.64 33.64
N ASN A 273 -1.07 4.24 32.49
CA ASN A 273 -1.82 5.49 32.38
C ASN A 273 -2.79 5.42 31.19
N VAL A 274 -4.09 5.49 31.51
CA VAL A 274 -5.18 5.39 30.53
C VAL A 274 -5.13 6.53 29.51
N ALA A 275 -4.74 7.75 29.93
CA ALA A 275 -4.69 8.91 29.04
C ALA A 275 -3.66 8.72 27.91
N TYR A 276 -2.51 8.10 28.20
CA TYR A 276 -1.52 7.77 27.18
C TYR A 276 -2.01 6.71 26.20
N SER A 277 -2.72 5.69 26.71
CA SER A 277 -3.28 4.63 25.87
C SER A 277 -4.36 5.17 24.93
N VAL A 278 -5.28 5.97 25.45
CA VAL A 278 -6.33 6.61 24.65
C VAL A 278 -5.71 7.57 23.63
N GLY A 279 -4.79 8.44 24.06
CA GLY A 279 -4.15 9.41 23.18
C GLY A 279 -3.38 8.76 22.03
N SER A 280 -2.62 7.69 22.29
CA SER A 280 -1.90 6.96 21.25
C SER A 280 -2.83 6.20 20.31
N THR A 281 -3.91 5.61 20.81
CA THR A 281 -4.90 4.91 19.97
C THR A 281 -5.63 5.90 19.06
N ILE A 282 -6.04 7.07 19.58
CA ILE A 282 -6.66 8.13 18.75
C ILE A 282 -5.68 8.66 17.70
N ALA A 283 -4.38 8.72 18.02
CA ALA A 283 -3.37 9.18 17.03
C ALA A 283 -3.10 8.16 15.92
N LEU A 284 -3.49 6.90 16.09
CA LEU A 284 -3.35 5.83 15.08
C LEU A 284 -4.55 5.74 14.14
N VAL A 285 -5.72 6.25 14.54
CA VAL A 285 -6.97 6.28 13.76
C VAL A 285 -7.09 7.60 13.02
#